data_644ce3d7fc87f08081a12caf1e891f68
#
_entry.id   644ce3d7fc87f08081a12caf1e891f68
#
_cell.length_a   1.000
_cell.length_b   1.000
_cell.length_c   1.000
_cell.angle_alpha   90.00
_cell.angle_beta   90.00
_cell.angle_gamma   90.00
#
_symmetry.space_group_name_H-M   'P 1'
#
loop_
_entity.id
_entity.type
_entity.pdbx_description
1 polymer ?
#
loop_
_entity_poly.entity_id
_entity_poly.type
_entity_poly.pdbx_seq_one_letter_code
_entity_poly.pdbx_strand_id
1 'polypeptide(L)'
;MTILDNNDATGSVAPDLIKDTTTQTFVQDVIEESKHQPVLIDFWAPWCGPCKQLTPIIEKAVRAAKGKVKLVKMNIDEHPAIPGQMGIQSIPAVIAFVNGQPTDGFMGAQPEAQINAFIEKLTKGMPDGDGNLLGEAEAHLAEGDAATAAEIYAEVLAQDATNVPAMAGLARCHVVAGSLDQAKQTLAMVPEAKRGDAAVAAVQSMIDLAEQAQSVGPVAELEQKIAANPLDHQARFDLAIALNAKNARVDAANHLLEIVKRDRKWNDDGARKQLLQFFEAWGGDDDATVESRKRLSTLLFS
;
A
#
# COMPACT_ATOMS: atom_id res chain seq x y z
N MET A 1 -50.92 11.28 11.25
CA MET A 1 -49.84 12.25 11.42
C MET A 1 -48.65 11.49 11.96
N THR A 2 -47.87 10.89 11.06
CA THR A 2 -46.80 9.91 11.37
C THR A 2 -45.49 10.59 11.08
N ILE A 3 -44.70 10.78 12.12
CA ILE A 3 -43.38 11.37 12.03
C ILE A 3 -42.42 10.24 11.71
N LEU A 4 -41.81 10.30 10.56
CA LEU A 4 -40.69 9.44 10.17
C LEU A 4 -39.38 10.10 10.68
N ASP A 5 -38.82 9.52 11.73
CA ASP A 5 -37.46 9.83 12.15
C ASP A 5 -36.52 9.02 11.23
N ASN A 6 -35.98 9.71 10.23
CA ASN A 6 -34.80 9.27 9.51
C ASN A 6 -33.57 9.82 10.23
N ASN A 7 -32.98 9.01 11.07
CA ASN A 7 -31.65 9.27 11.62
C ASN A 7 -30.63 8.36 10.86
N ASP A 8 -30.30 8.74 9.63
CA ASP A 8 -29.15 8.22 8.91
C ASP A 8 -27.91 8.98 9.42
N ALA A 9 -27.37 8.47 10.51
CA ALA A 9 -26.03 8.83 10.92
C ALA A 9 -25.05 8.04 10.00
N THR A 10 -24.51 8.71 8.99
CA THR A 10 -23.31 8.28 8.28
C THR A 10 -22.14 8.33 9.27
N GLY A 11 -22.05 7.30 10.13
CA GLY A 11 -20.87 7.06 10.93
C GLY A 11 -19.74 6.62 10.01
N SER A 12 -18.61 7.30 10.05
CA SER A 12 -17.36 6.81 9.50
C SER A 12 -17.15 5.38 10.00
N VAL A 13 -17.05 4.43 9.08
CA VAL A 13 -16.78 3.03 9.40
C VAL A 13 -15.34 2.99 9.91
N ALA A 14 -15.17 3.00 11.23
CA ALA A 14 -13.89 2.69 11.82
C ALA A 14 -13.46 1.33 11.27
N PRO A 15 -12.20 1.14 10.86
CA PRO A 15 -11.73 -0.11 10.30
C PRO A 15 -12.07 -1.25 11.24
N ASP A 16 -12.56 -2.34 10.66
CA ASP A 16 -13.12 -3.48 11.41
C ASP A 16 -11.99 -4.25 12.11
N LEU A 17 -11.52 -3.66 13.24
CA LEU A 17 -10.43 -4.23 14.07
C LEU A 17 -10.77 -5.63 14.60
N ILE A 18 -12.06 -5.97 14.61
CA ILE A 18 -12.57 -7.23 15.16
C ILE A 18 -13.66 -7.75 14.24
N LYS A 19 -13.44 -8.90 13.60
CA LYS A 19 -14.43 -9.52 12.72
C LYS A 19 -14.45 -11.04 12.87
N ASP A 20 -15.52 -11.67 12.39
CA ASP A 20 -15.56 -13.11 12.20
C ASP A 20 -14.89 -13.48 10.86
N THR A 21 -14.22 -14.64 10.82
CA THR A 21 -13.59 -15.18 9.61
C THR A 21 -14.08 -16.61 9.34
N THR A 22 -13.96 -17.04 8.10
CA THR A 22 -14.39 -18.35 7.61
C THR A 22 -13.22 -19.12 7.00
N THR A 23 -13.38 -20.41 6.71
CA THR A 23 -12.37 -21.18 5.96
C THR A 23 -12.02 -20.52 4.61
N GLN A 24 -13.01 -19.86 3.96
CA GLN A 24 -12.84 -19.26 2.64
C GLN A 24 -12.10 -17.92 2.69
N THR A 25 -12.34 -17.13 3.74
CA THR A 25 -11.76 -15.80 3.90
C THR A 25 -10.47 -15.80 4.74
N PHE A 26 -10.09 -16.93 5.33
CA PHE A 26 -8.93 -17.06 6.22
C PHE A 26 -7.63 -16.54 5.59
N VAL A 27 -7.39 -16.86 4.31
CA VAL A 27 -6.16 -16.41 3.63
C VAL A 27 -6.14 -14.88 3.58
N GLN A 28 -7.23 -14.25 3.20
CA GLN A 28 -7.32 -12.78 3.13
C GLN A 28 -7.31 -12.14 4.51
N ASP A 29 -8.13 -12.66 5.44
CA ASP A 29 -8.36 -12.05 6.76
C ASP A 29 -7.19 -12.25 7.73
N VAL A 30 -6.38 -13.28 7.53
CA VAL A 30 -5.29 -13.65 8.44
C VAL A 30 -3.94 -13.60 7.74
N ILE A 31 -3.76 -14.36 6.65
CA ILE A 31 -2.43 -14.50 6.04
C ILE A 31 -1.98 -13.19 5.36
N GLU A 32 -2.81 -12.64 4.46
CA GLU A 32 -2.47 -11.41 3.75
C GLU A 32 -2.48 -10.22 4.69
N GLU A 33 -3.49 -10.09 5.53
CA GLU A 33 -3.60 -9.01 6.51
C GLU A 33 -2.40 -8.98 7.47
N SER A 34 -1.90 -10.15 7.89
CA SER A 34 -0.76 -10.24 8.80
C SER A 34 0.58 -9.82 8.20
N LYS A 35 0.64 -9.53 6.91
CA LYS A 35 1.80 -8.89 6.25
C LYS A 35 1.87 -7.38 6.52
N HIS A 36 0.75 -6.78 6.91
CA HIS A 36 0.63 -5.35 7.19
C HIS A 36 0.68 -5.05 8.69
N GLN A 37 -0.03 -5.86 9.50
CA GLN A 37 -0.06 -5.72 10.96
C GLN A 37 -0.32 -7.08 11.61
N PRO A 38 0.08 -7.32 12.87
CA PRO A 38 -0.24 -8.56 13.57
C PRO A 38 -1.73 -8.84 13.58
N VAL A 39 -2.10 -10.09 13.30
CA VAL A 39 -3.48 -10.57 13.36
C VAL A 39 -3.57 -11.67 14.42
N LEU A 40 -4.47 -11.50 15.39
CA LEU A 40 -4.84 -12.56 16.32
C LEU A 40 -6.03 -13.33 15.74
N ILE A 41 -5.94 -14.65 15.73
CA ILE A 41 -7.09 -15.49 15.46
C ILE A 41 -7.53 -16.18 16.74
N ASP A 42 -8.81 -15.98 17.16
CA ASP A 42 -9.46 -16.63 18.28
C ASP A 42 -10.31 -17.79 17.78
N PHE A 43 -9.92 -19.02 18.13
CA PHE A 43 -10.69 -20.22 17.85
C PHE A 43 -11.65 -20.49 19.01
N TRP A 44 -12.96 -20.45 18.70
CA TRP A 44 -14.03 -20.54 19.68
C TRP A 44 -15.19 -21.40 19.22
N ALA A 45 -16.12 -21.71 20.16
CA ALA A 45 -17.39 -22.34 19.82
C ALA A 45 -18.53 -21.86 20.77
N PRO A 46 -19.81 -21.93 20.35
CA PRO A 46 -20.95 -21.46 21.16
C PRO A 46 -21.10 -22.15 22.51
N TRP A 47 -20.69 -23.39 22.60
CA TRP A 47 -20.76 -24.20 23.84
C TRP A 47 -19.57 -24.00 24.79
N CYS A 48 -18.51 -23.30 24.35
CA CYS A 48 -17.29 -23.10 25.11
C CYS A 48 -17.46 -21.99 26.16
N GLY A 49 -17.65 -22.39 27.42
CA GLY A 49 -17.78 -21.46 28.55
C GLY A 49 -16.55 -20.55 28.74
N PRO A 50 -15.32 -21.09 28.76
CA PRO A 50 -14.09 -20.28 28.85
C PRO A 50 -13.91 -19.31 27.69
N CYS A 51 -14.36 -19.64 26.46
CA CYS A 51 -14.31 -18.72 25.31
C CYS A 51 -15.17 -17.48 25.57
N LYS A 52 -16.37 -17.65 26.12
CA LYS A 52 -17.27 -16.54 26.47
C LYS A 52 -16.68 -15.59 27.53
N GLN A 53 -15.77 -16.08 28.36
CA GLN A 53 -15.02 -15.24 29.31
C GLN A 53 -13.86 -14.52 28.65
N LEU A 54 -13.13 -15.18 27.72
CA LEU A 54 -11.97 -14.62 27.03
C LEU A 54 -12.37 -13.52 26.04
N THR A 55 -13.43 -13.74 25.25
CA THR A 55 -13.81 -12.85 24.14
C THR A 55 -13.92 -11.37 24.56
N PRO A 56 -14.65 -10.97 25.61
CA PRO A 56 -14.74 -9.56 25.97
C PRO A 56 -13.40 -8.96 26.41
N ILE A 57 -12.51 -9.78 27.00
CA ILE A 57 -11.21 -9.33 27.49
C ILE A 57 -10.26 -9.09 26.31
N ILE A 58 -10.18 -10.03 25.38
CA ILE A 58 -9.30 -9.90 24.22
C ILE A 58 -9.77 -8.78 23.27
N GLU A 59 -11.09 -8.64 23.07
CA GLU A 59 -11.66 -7.55 22.29
C GLU A 59 -11.34 -6.17 22.89
N LYS A 60 -11.45 -6.04 24.23
CA LYS A 60 -11.07 -4.84 24.94
C LYS A 60 -9.58 -4.53 24.77
N ALA A 61 -8.71 -5.53 24.90
CA ALA A 61 -7.26 -5.37 24.75
C ALA A 61 -6.87 -4.97 23.32
N VAL A 62 -7.49 -5.57 22.30
CA VAL A 62 -7.27 -5.22 20.89
C VAL A 62 -7.72 -3.79 20.59
N ARG A 63 -8.89 -3.36 21.10
CA ARG A 63 -9.32 -1.95 20.97
C ARG A 63 -8.36 -0.98 21.66
N ALA A 64 -7.83 -1.37 22.84
CA ALA A 64 -6.85 -0.55 23.57
C ALA A 64 -5.49 -0.44 22.84
N ALA A 65 -5.17 -1.40 21.97
CA ALA A 65 -3.97 -1.37 21.14
C ALA A 65 -4.06 -0.41 19.93
N LYS A 66 -5.19 0.31 19.77
CA LYS A 66 -5.37 1.41 18.80
C LYS A 66 -4.93 1.09 17.38
N GLY A 67 -5.36 -0.04 16.84
CA GLY A 67 -5.06 -0.44 15.46
C GLY A 67 -3.71 -1.15 15.26
N LYS A 68 -2.88 -1.32 16.29
CA LYS A 68 -1.61 -2.08 16.17
C LYS A 68 -1.79 -3.57 15.94
N VAL A 69 -2.97 -4.12 16.21
CA VAL A 69 -3.29 -5.53 16.07
C VAL A 69 -4.75 -5.69 15.68
N LYS A 70 -5.04 -6.63 14.78
CA LYS A 70 -6.41 -7.06 14.45
C LYS A 70 -6.76 -8.35 15.17
N LEU A 71 -8.08 -8.55 15.37
CA LEU A 71 -8.64 -9.79 15.91
C LEU A 71 -9.63 -10.36 14.91
N VAL A 72 -9.43 -11.61 14.51
CA VAL A 72 -10.44 -12.38 13.78
C VAL A 72 -10.89 -13.56 14.64
N LYS A 73 -12.17 -13.88 14.60
CA LYS A 73 -12.76 -14.96 15.39
C LYS A 73 -13.24 -16.06 14.46
N MET A 74 -12.90 -17.32 14.75
CA MET A 74 -13.30 -18.47 13.94
C MET A 74 -14.07 -19.47 14.78
N ASN A 75 -15.32 -19.72 14.40
CA ASN A 75 -16.15 -20.77 15.00
C ASN A 75 -15.67 -22.14 14.47
N ILE A 76 -15.10 -22.97 15.36
CA ILE A 76 -14.56 -24.29 14.98
C ILE A 76 -15.63 -25.32 14.60
N ASP A 77 -16.89 -25.12 15.02
CA ASP A 77 -17.99 -26.00 14.64
C ASP A 77 -18.39 -25.79 13.17
N GLU A 78 -18.30 -24.55 12.68
CA GLU A 78 -18.62 -24.18 11.30
C GLU A 78 -17.42 -24.33 10.37
N HIS A 79 -16.21 -24.10 10.90
CA HIS A 79 -14.98 -24.05 10.14
C HIS A 79 -13.87 -24.97 10.72
N PRO A 80 -14.09 -26.31 10.79
CA PRO A 80 -13.18 -27.23 11.46
C PRO A 80 -11.85 -27.46 10.72
N ALA A 81 -11.78 -27.12 9.43
CA ALA A 81 -10.62 -27.42 8.60
C ALA A 81 -9.34 -26.67 9.03
N ILE A 82 -9.45 -25.37 9.31
CA ILE A 82 -8.29 -24.52 9.69
C ILE A 82 -7.74 -24.92 11.06
N PRO A 83 -8.55 -24.98 12.15
CA PRO A 83 -8.04 -25.42 13.45
C PRO A 83 -7.46 -26.84 13.40
N GLY A 84 -8.05 -27.75 12.59
CA GLY A 84 -7.51 -29.10 12.39
C GLY A 84 -6.12 -29.11 11.74
N GLN A 85 -5.91 -28.30 10.70
CA GLN A 85 -4.59 -28.15 10.04
C GLN A 85 -3.55 -27.50 10.96
N MET A 86 -3.97 -26.58 11.83
CA MET A 86 -3.11 -25.91 12.80
C MET A 86 -2.85 -26.73 14.07
N GLY A 87 -3.44 -27.93 14.19
CA GLY A 87 -3.25 -28.80 15.35
C GLY A 87 -3.89 -28.27 16.62
N ILE A 88 -4.96 -27.47 16.53
CA ILE A 88 -5.69 -26.94 17.69
C ILE A 88 -6.48 -28.09 18.34
N GLN A 89 -6.10 -28.46 19.55
CA GLN A 89 -6.70 -29.57 20.29
C GLN A 89 -7.68 -29.13 21.37
N SER A 90 -7.67 -27.87 21.75
CA SER A 90 -8.54 -27.32 22.78
C SER A 90 -8.84 -25.86 22.53
N ILE A 91 -10.01 -25.40 22.98
CA ILE A 91 -10.46 -24.01 22.90
C ILE A 91 -10.77 -23.44 24.29
N PRO A 92 -10.63 -22.10 24.48
CA PRO A 92 -10.17 -21.12 23.49
C PRO A 92 -8.70 -21.33 23.13
N ALA A 93 -8.35 -21.02 21.88
CA ALA A 93 -6.98 -20.96 21.42
C ALA A 93 -6.79 -19.69 20.61
N VAL A 94 -5.78 -18.90 20.97
CA VAL A 94 -5.45 -17.66 20.28
C VAL A 94 -4.07 -17.80 19.68
N ILE A 95 -3.96 -17.59 18.35
CA ILE A 95 -2.70 -17.63 17.61
C ILE A 95 -2.45 -16.27 16.96
N ALA A 96 -1.21 -15.78 17.10
CA ALA A 96 -0.76 -14.56 16.45
C ALA A 96 -0.07 -14.87 15.13
N PHE A 97 -0.50 -14.18 14.08
CA PHE A 97 0.13 -14.19 12.76
C PHE A 97 0.87 -12.88 12.53
N VAL A 98 2.11 -12.99 12.00
CA VAL A 98 2.94 -11.85 11.57
C VAL A 98 3.64 -12.26 10.27
N ASN A 99 3.61 -11.40 9.25
CA ASN A 99 4.20 -11.65 7.94
C ASN A 99 3.72 -12.98 7.29
N GLY A 100 2.44 -13.30 7.42
CA GLY A 100 1.83 -14.50 6.85
C GLY A 100 2.13 -15.80 7.62
N GLN A 101 2.81 -15.75 8.77
CA GLN A 101 3.23 -16.92 9.52
C GLN A 101 2.71 -16.89 10.96
N PRO A 102 2.31 -18.06 11.54
CA PRO A 102 2.02 -18.14 12.95
C PRO A 102 3.34 -17.95 13.74
N THR A 103 3.35 -17.03 14.70
CA THR A 103 4.57 -16.66 15.43
C THR A 103 4.50 -16.97 16.92
N ASP A 104 3.32 -16.83 17.53
CA ASP A 104 3.11 -17.03 18.96
C ASP A 104 1.63 -17.34 19.24
N GLY A 105 1.29 -17.75 20.46
CA GLY A 105 -0.10 -18.02 20.81
C GLY A 105 -0.26 -18.55 22.23
N PHE A 106 -1.50 -18.71 22.65
CA PHE A 106 -1.83 -19.33 23.92
C PHE A 106 -3.11 -20.16 23.83
N MET A 107 -3.27 -21.11 24.73
CA MET A 107 -4.44 -21.95 24.87
C MET A 107 -5.10 -21.71 26.22
N GLY A 108 -6.44 -21.80 26.27
CA GLY A 108 -7.24 -21.55 27.46
C GLY A 108 -7.48 -20.07 27.72
N ALA A 109 -8.43 -19.78 28.60
CA ALA A 109 -8.72 -18.40 29.01
C ALA A 109 -7.54 -17.86 29.84
N GLN A 110 -7.07 -16.65 29.47
CA GLN A 110 -5.99 -15.95 30.15
C GLN A 110 -6.51 -14.71 30.90
N PRO A 111 -5.87 -14.33 32.01
CA PRO A 111 -6.17 -13.06 32.68
C PRO A 111 -5.85 -11.84 31.77
N GLU A 112 -6.59 -10.74 31.97
CA GLU A 112 -6.43 -9.50 31.18
C GLU A 112 -4.96 -9.02 31.14
N ALA A 113 -4.24 -9.10 32.26
CA ALA A 113 -2.83 -8.69 32.32
C ALA A 113 -1.92 -9.51 31.38
N GLN A 114 -2.18 -10.80 31.22
CA GLN A 114 -1.39 -11.65 30.32
C GLN A 114 -1.74 -11.39 28.86
N ILE A 115 -3.02 -11.12 28.54
CA ILE A 115 -3.44 -10.75 27.20
C ILE A 115 -2.83 -9.41 26.78
N ASN A 116 -2.85 -8.40 27.67
CA ASN A 116 -2.21 -7.12 27.43
C ASN A 116 -0.69 -7.27 27.19
N ALA A 117 0.01 -8.04 28.04
CA ALA A 117 1.44 -8.30 27.87
C ALA A 117 1.74 -9.07 26.55
N PHE A 118 0.85 -9.98 26.15
CA PHE A 118 0.97 -10.71 24.89
C PHE A 118 0.86 -9.76 23.69
N ILE A 119 -0.16 -8.88 23.67
CA ILE A 119 -0.36 -7.88 22.64
C ILE A 119 0.81 -6.88 22.63
N GLU A 120 1.25 -6.39 23.79
CA GLU A 120 2.40 -5.49 23.90
C GLU A 120 3.68 -6.11 23.34
N LYS A 121 3.92 -7.40 23.62
CA LYS A 121 5.06 -8.13 23.04
C LYS A 121 5.00 -8.20 21.52
N LEU A 122 3.82 -8.45 20.94
CA LEU A 122 3.61 -8.53 19.50
C LEU A 122 3.76 -7.18 18.82
N THR A 123 3.35 -6.11 19.49
CA THR A 123 3.32 -4.74 18.95
C THR A 123 4.52 -3.90 19.38
N LYS A 124 5.49 -4.51 20.07
CA LYS A 124 6.70 -3.84 20.58
C LYS A 124 7.52 -3.26 19.42
N GLY A 125 7.70 -1.95 19.44
CA GLY A 125 8.42 -1.23 18.39
C GLY A 125 7.56 -0.87 17.16
N MET A 126 6.26 -1.20 17.18
CA MET A 126 5.32 -0.68 16.20
C MET A 126 4.87 0.73 16.62
N PRO A 127 4.81 1.67 15.69
CA PRO A 127 4.28 2.99 15.96
C PRO A 127 2.79 2.93 16.39
N ASP A 128 2.33 3.94 17.14
CA ASP A 128 0.95 3.99 17.61
C ASP A 128 0.00 4.27 16.43
N GLY A 129 -0.82 3.29 16.09
CA GLY A 129 -2.05 3.49 15.31
C GLY A 129 -1.93 3.89 13.83
N ASP A 130 -0.72 4.13 13.33
CA ASP A 130 -0.47 4.63 11.98
C ASP A 130 -0.48 3.54 10.88
N GLY A 131 -0.33 2.26 11.22
CA GLY A 131 -0.36 1.16 10.24
C GLY A 131 -1.69 1.03 9.49
N ASN A 132 -2.81 1.41 10.14
CA ASN A 132 -4.12 1.45 9.50
C ASN A 132 -4.33 2.75 8.72
N LEU A 133 -3.91 3.90 9.27
CA LEU A 133 -4.03 5.19 8.60
C LEU A 133 -3.20 5.23 7.31
N LEU A 134 -1.99 4.65 7.31
CA LEU A 134 -1.18 4.54 6.10
C LEU A 134 -1.87 3.69 5.01
N GLY A 135 -2.46 2.56 5.39
CA GLY A 135 -3.21 1.70 4.46
C GLY A 135 -4.47 2.39 3.92
N GLU A 136 -5.18 3.14 4.77
CA GLU A 136 -6.35 3.93 4.39
C GLU A 136 -5.96 5.07 3.43
N ALA A 137 -4.90 5.79 3.73
CA ALA A 137 -4.37 6.82 2.84
C ALA A 137 -3.95 6.27 1.48
N GLU A 138 -3.29 5.09 1.45
CA GLU A 138 -2.93 4.41 0.20
C GLU A 138 -4.17 4.00 -0.61
N ALA A 139 -5.23 3.51 0.04
CA ALA A 139 -6.48 3.16 -0.62
C ALA A 139 -7.14 4.39 -1.28
N HIS A 140 -7.27 5.50 -0.55
CA HIS A 140 -7.79 6.75 -1.10
C HIS A 140 -6.96 7.26 -2.29
N LEU A 141 -5.64 7.17 -2.18
CA LEU A 141 -4.76 7.59 -3.27
C LEU A 141 -4.88 6.68 -4.50
N ALA A 142 -5.10 5.37 -4.30
CA ALA A 142 -5.36 4.42 -5.40
C ALA A 142 -6.72 4.68 -6.09
N GLU A 143 -7.71 5.15 -5.34
CA GLU A 143 -9.01 5.58 -5.86
C GLU A 143 -8.98 6.96 -6.54
N GLY A 144 -7.83 7.67 -6.46
CA GLY A 144 -7.63 9.01 -7.02
C GLY A 144 -8.01 10.16 -6.08
N ASP A 145 -8.40 9.86 -4.85
CA ASP A 145 -8.71 10.85 -3.81
C ASP A 145 -7.44 11.29 -3.06
N ALA A 146 -6.60 12.04 -3.76
CA ALA A 146 -5.36 12.55 -3.20
C ALA A 146 -5.57 13.57 -2.08
N ALA A 147 -6.74 14.22 -2.01
CA ALA A 147 -7.03 15.21 -0.98
C ALA A 147 -7.25 14.53 0.37
N THR A 148 -8.15 13.55 0.44
CA THR A 148 -8.37 12.75 1.66
C THR A 148 -7.12 11.99 2.07
N ALA A 149 -6.40 11.39 1.12
CA ALA A 149 -5.13 10.73 1.41
C ALA A 149 -4.11 11.69 2.06
N ALA A 150 -4.00 12.93 1.58
CA ALA A 150 -3.09 13.93 2.15
C ALA A 150 -3.45 14.31 3.59
N GLU A 151 -4.74 14.43 3.91
CA GLU A 151 -5.21 14.70 5.29
C GLU A 151 -4.81 13.56 6.23
N ILE A 152 -5.00 12.30 5.80
CA ILE A 152 -4.66 11.12 6.59
C ILE A 152 -3.13 11.02 6.79
N TYR A 153 -2.33 11.22 5.74
CA TYR A 153 -0.86 11.25 5.91
C TYR A 153 -0.40 12.38 6.82
N ALA A 154 -1.04 13.56 6.78
CA ALA A 154 -0.74 14.65 7.69
C ALA A 154 -1.09 14.30 9.14
N GLU A 155 -2.17 13.55 9.39
CA GLU A 155 -2.51 13.05 10.72
C GLU A 155 -1.44 12.07 11.25
N VAL A 156 -0.96 11.14 10.42
CA VAL A 156 0.17 10.26 10.78
C VAL A 156 1.41 11.08 11.15
N LEU A 157 1.73 12.10 10.35
CA LEU A 157 2.89 12.96 10.59
C LEU A 157 2.73 13.85 11.84
N ALA A 158 1.50 14.17 12.23
CA ALA A 158 1.24 14.87 13.48
C ALA A 158 1.51 13.99 14.72
N GLN A 159 1.37 12.65 14.58
CA GLN A 159 1.67 11.68 15.63
C GLN A 159 3.15 11.28 15.63
N ASP A 160 3.73 11.04 14.44
CA ASP A 160 5.15 10.74 14.22
C ASP A 160 5.69 11.55 13.04
N ALA A 161 6.30 12.69 13.37
CA ALA A 161 6.90 13.60 12.39
C ALA A 161 8.11 12.99 11.64
N THR A 162 8.55 11.78 12.00
CA THR A 162 9.68 11.08 11.36
C THR A 162 9.24 9.90 10.51
N ASN A 163 7.93 9.69 10.33
CA ASN A 163 7.34 8.60 9.57
C ASN A 163 7.61 8.76 8.06
N VAL A 164 8.62 8.03 7.57
CA VAL A 164 9.07 8.14 6.16
C VAL A 164 7.99 7.69 5.17
N PRO A 165 7.25 6.58 5.38
CA PRO A 165 6.12 6.22 4.54
C PRO A 165 5.07 7.34 4.42
N ALA A 166 4.71 7.99 5.53
CA ALA A 166 3.75 9.09 5.50
C ALA A 166 4.30 10.33 4.76
N MET A 167 5.58 10.67 4.94
CA MET A 167 6.23 11.75 4.18
C MET A 167 6.20 11.46 2.68
N ALA A 168 6.56 10.25 2.26
CA ALA A 168 6.54 9.84 0.86
C ALA A 168 5.10 9.86 0.30
N GLY A 169 4.12 9.34 1.06
CA GLY A 169 2.71 9.36 0.69
C GLY A 169 2.16 10.77 0.51
N LEU A 170 2.43 11.68 1.46
CA LEU A 170 2.03 13.09 1.38
C LEU A 170 2.68 13.80 0.19
N ALA A 171 3.98 13.58 -0.03
CA ALA A 171 4.67 14.14 -1.19
C ALA A 171 4.07 13.63 -2.51
N ARG A 172 3.67 12.34 -2.58
CA ARG A 172 2.96 11.78 -3.74
C ARG A 172 1.60 12.43 -3.97
N CYS A 173 0.84 12.71 -2.91
CA CYS A 173 -0.41 13.47 -3.01
C CYS A 173 -0.17 14.87 -3.61
N HIS A 174 0.90 15.56 -3.19
CA HIS A 174 1.27 16.87 -3.75
C HIS A 174 1.65 16.77 -5.23
N VAL A 175 2.35 15.71 -5.67
CA VAL A 175 2.65 15.49 -7.10
C VAL A 175 1.36 15.32 -7.90
N VAL A 176 0.42 14.49 -7.42
CA VAL A 176 -0.89 14.26 -8.06
C VAL A 176 -1.69 15.56 -8.15
N ALA A 177 -1.62 16.40 -7.12
CA ALA A 177 -2.26 17.73 -7.10
C ALA A 177 -1.52 18.79 -7.96
N GLY A 178 -0.38 18.45 -8.59
CA GLY A 178 0.42 19.39 -9.37
C GLY A 178 1.26 20.37 -8.55
N SER A 179 1.31 20.21 -7.24
CA SER A 179 2.01 21.09 -6.29
C SER A 179 3.46 20.63 -6.07
N LEU A 180 4.28 20.67 -7.12
CA LEU A 180 5.64 20.10 -7.12
C LEU A 180 6.56 20.72 -6.06
N ASP A 181 6.43 22.02 -5.79
CA ASP A 181 7.23 22.68 -4.75
C ASP A 181 6.92 22.13 -3.35
N GLN A 182 5.64 21.86 -3.06
CA GLN A 182 5.23 21.24 -1.80
C GLN A 182 5.72 19.80 -1.70
N ALA A 183 5.66 19.04 -2.80
CA ALA A 183 6.21 17.69 -2.87
C ALA A 183 7.70 17.66 -2.52
N LYS A 184 8.50 18.57 -3.11
CA LYS A 184 9.93 18.71 -2.82
C LYS A 184 10.20 19.10 -1.37
N GLN A 185 9.42 20.05 -0.83
CA GLN A 185 9.56 20.46 0.58
C GLN A 185 9.28 19.28 1.51
N THR A 186 8.25 18.49 1.24
CA THR A 186 7.91 17.30 2.04
C THR A 186 9.04 16.27 1.99
N LEU A 187 9.60 15.97 0.81
CA LEU A 187 10.74 15.05 0.70
C LEU A 187 12.02 15.59 1.35
N ALA A 188 12.22 16.90 1.37
CA ALA A 188 13.36 17.51 2.06
C ALA A 188 13.34 17.28 3.58
N MET A 189 12.18 17.03 4.17
CA MET A 189 12.02 16.69 5.60
C MET A 189 12.49 15.27 5.92
N VAL A 190 12.62 14.39 4.92
CA VAL A 190 13.08 13.01 5.12
C VAL A 190 14.53 13.00 5.63
N PRO A 191 14.79 12.31 6.77
CA PRO A 191 16.14 12.21 7.31
C PRO A 191 17.15 11.67 6.29
N GLU A 192 18.35 12.21 6.25
CA GLU A 192 19.37 11.90 5.25
C GLU A 192 19.66 10.39 5.15
N ALA A 193 19.72 9.70 6.29
CA ALA A 193 19.93 8.25 6.36
C ALA A 193 18.80 7.42 5.71
N LYS A 194 17.63 8.03 5.45
CA LYS A 194 16.43 7.39 4.88
C LYS A 194 16.09 7.86 3.46
N ARG A 195 16.86 8.78 2.89
CA ARG A 195 16.63 9.27 1.52
C ARG A 195 16.79 8.20 0.44
N GLY A 196 17.49 7.12 0.74
CA GLY A 196 17.60 5.95 -0.14
C GLY A 196 16.43 4.96 -0.04
N ASP A 197 15.40 5.25 0.74
CA ASP A 197 14.19 4.43 0.82
C ASP A 197 13.49 4.38 -0.54
N ALA A 198 13.00 3.19 -0.93
CA ALA A 198 12.40 2.98 -2.25
C ALA A 198 11.16 3.86 -2.49
N ALA A 199 10.35 4.10 -1.44
CA ALA A 199 9.18 4.97 -1.56
C ALA A 199 9.58 6.43 -1.81
N VAL A 200 10.65 6.91 -1.16
CA VAL A 200 11.20 8.27 -1.36
C VAL A 200 11.76 8.41 -2.77
N ALA A 201 12.55 7.43 -3.23
CA ALA A 201 13.12 7.41 -4.58
C ALA A 201 12.03 7.41 -5.66
N ALA A 202 10.98 6.63 -5.48
CA ALA A 202 9.84 6.60 -6.40
C ALA A 202 9.16 7.98 -6.52
N VAL A 203 8.91 8.66 -5.39
CA VAL A 203 8.30 10.00 -5.42
C VAL A 203 9.25 11.04 -6.02
N GLN A 204 10.56 10.96 -5.76
CA GLN A 204 11.53 11.83 -6.42
C GLN A 204 11.49 11.65 -7.94
N SER A 205 11.43 10.40 -8.43
CA SER A 205 11.28 10.11 -9.86
C SER A 205 9.97 10.66 -10.43
N MET A 206 8.87 10.62 -9.67
CA MET A 206 7.60 11.24 -10.08
C MET A 206 7.72 12.77 -10.22
N ILE A 207 8.39 13.44 -9.28
CA ILE A 207 8.64 14.89 -9.34
C ILE A 207 9.46 15.23 -10.59
N ASP A 208 10.57 14.53 -10.81
CA ASP A 208 11.45 14.77 -11.94
C ASP A 208 10.73 14.58 -13.28
N LEU A 209 9.87 13.55 -13.38
CA LEU A 209 9.04 13.29 -14.55
C LEU A 209 7.98 14.38 -14.78
N ALA A 210 7.37 14.88 -13.70
CA ALA A 210 6.40 15.96 -13.80
C ALA A 210 7.04 17.28 -14.24
N GLU A 211 8.27 17.57 -13.79
CA GLU A 211 9.05 18.74 -14.25
C GLU A 211 9.47 18.59 -15.71
N GLN A 212 9.94 17.41 -16.12
CA GLN A 212 10.25 17.13 -17.53
C GLN A 212 9.02 17.35 -18.41
N ALA A 213 7.84 16.92 -17.98
CA ALA A 213 6.60 17.08 -18.72
C ALA A 213 6.21 18.54 -18.96
N GLN A 214 6.60 19.47 -18.08
CA GLN A 214 6.36 20.91 -18.27
C GLN A 214 7.22 21.52 -19.37
N SER A 215 8.34 20.86 -19.73
CA SER A 215 9.28 21.36 -20.73
C SER A 215 9.03 20.82 -22.14
N VAL A 216 8.19 19.79 -22.30
CA VAL A 216 7.91 19.20 -23.60
C VAL A 216 6.65 19.80 -24.27
N GLY A 217 6.59 19.71 -25.59
CA GLY A 217 5.48 20.23 -26.36
C GLY A 217 4.20 19.41 -26.28
N PRO A 218 3.08 19.92 -26.82
CA PRO A 218 1.82 19.20 -26.86
C PRO A 218 1.92 17.88 -27.64
N VAL A 219 1.22 16.84 -27.17
CA VAL A 219 1.20 15.50 -27.78
C VAL A 219 0.92 15.56 -29.28
N ALA A 220 -0.09 16.32 -29.72
CA ALA A 220 -0.46 16.39 -31.13
C ALA A 220 0.66 16.95 -32.04
N GLU A 221 1.44 17.90 -31.56
CA GLU A 221 2.58 18.44 -32.33
C GLU A 221 3.74 17.43 -32.42
N LEU A 222 3.98 16.69 -31.33
CA LEU A 222 5.01 15.65 -31.28
C LEU A 222 4.66 14.48 -32.20
N GLU A 223 3.38 14.07 -32.23
CA GLU A 223 2.87 13.06 -33.16
C GLU A 223 3.03 13.49 -34.62
N GLN A 224 2.74 14.75 -34.95
CA GLN A 224 2.95 15.30 -36.30
C GLN A 224 4.44 15.27 -36.69
N LYS A 225 5.36 15.63 -35.79
CA LYS A 225 6.80 15.56 -36.05
C LYS A 225 7.24 14.14 -36.35
N ILE A 226 6.76 13.15 -35.57
CA ILE A 226 7.07 11.74 -35.77
C ILE A 226 6.47 11.20 -37.06
N ALA A 227 5.27 11.65 -37.43
CA ALA A 227 4.64 11.28 -38.72
C ALA A 227 5.43 11.82 -39.91
N ALA A 228 5.95 13.05 -39.80
CA ALA A 228 6.80 13.65 -40.82
C ALA A 228 8.21 13.01 -40.87
N ASN A 229 8.77 12.67 -39.74
CA ASN A 229 10.08 12.01 -39.62
C ASN A 229 10.03 10.86 -38.59
N PRO A 230 9.79 9.62 -39.02
CA PRO A 230 9.74 8.44 -38.12
C PRO A 230 11.05 8.14 -37.37
N LEU A 231 12.17 8.75 -37.78
CA LEU A 231 13.48 8.62 -37.14
C LEU A 231 13.81 9.78 -36.19
N ASP A 232 12.88 10.69 -35.97
CA ASP A 232 13.04 11.76 -34.96
C ASP A 232 12.93 11.17 -33.56
N HIS A 233 14.08 10.68 -33.05
CA HIS A 233 14.16 10.10 -31.72
C HIS A 233 13.89 11.12 -30.60
N GLN A 234 14.22 12.41 -30.81
CA GLN A 234 13.93 13.43 -29.82
C GLN A 234 12.43 13.68 -29.70
N ALA A 235 11.72 13.88 -30.80
CA ALA A 235 10.27 14.05 -30.78
C ALA A 235 9.56 12.82 -30.18
N ARG A 236 10.08 11.62 -30.44
CA ARG A 236 9.56 10.35 -29.86
C ARG A 236 9.83 10.26 -28.36
N PHE A 237 10.97 10.72 -27.89
CA PHE A 237 11.31 10.77 -26.47
C PHE A 237 10.43 11.78 -25.73
N ASP A 238 10.26 12.98 -26.28
CA ASP A 238 9.40 14.03 -25.73
C ASP A 238 7.93 13.57 -25.69
N LEU A 239 7.48 12.86 -26.73
CA LEU A 239 6.13 12.27 -26.77
C LEU A 239 5.96 11.23 -25.64
N ALA A 240 6.95 10.40 -25.37
CA ALA A 240 6.89 9.44 -24.27
C ALA A 240 6.71 10.15 -22.91
N ILE A 241 7.44 11.24 -22.67
CA ILE A 241 7.31 12.05 -21.46
C ILE A 241 5.90 12.68 -21.36
N ALA A 242 5.41 13.26 -22.46
CA ALA A 242 4.09 13.88 -22.49
C ALA A 242 2.95 12.85 -22.29
N LEU A 243 3.09 11.63 -22.83
CA LEU A 243 2.13 10.53 -22.64
C LEU A 243 2.17 10.01 -21.21
N ASN A 244 3.35 9.88 -20.61
CA ASN A 244 3.49 9.50 -19.21
C ASN A 244 2.76 10.48 -18.29
N ALA A 245 2.90 11.78 -18.50
CA ALA A 245 2.18 12.82 -17.74
C ALA A 245 0.64 12.71 -17.86
N LYS A 246 0.16 12.10 -18.95
CA LYS A 246 -1.27 11.79 -19.16
C LYS A 246 -1.68 10.41 -18.65
N ASN A 247 -0.82 9.73 -17.89
CA ASN A 247 -1.01 8.35 -17.40
C ASN A 247 -1.16 7.30 -18.52
N ALA A 248 -0.77 7.62 -19.76
CA ALA A 248 -0.74 6.68 -20.89
C ALA A 248 0.56 5.85 -20.88
N ARG A 249 0.76 5.07 -19.78
CA ARG A 249 2.03 4.40 -19.43
C ARG A 249 2.52 3.45 -20.51
N VAL A 250 1.62 2.61 -21.04
CA VAL A 250 1.96 1.61 -22.07
C VAL A 250 2.45 2.30 -23.35
N ASP A 251 1.77 3.35 -23.78
CA ASP A 251 2.14 4.10 -24.99
C ASP A 251 3.47 4.85 -24.79
N ALA A 252 3.65 5.46 -23.62
CA ALA A 252 4.90 6.10 -23.23
C ALA A 252 6.09 5.12 -23.33
N ALA A 253 5.94 3.93 -22.73
CA ALA A 253 6.97 2.88 -22.80
C ALA A 253 7.22 2.40 -24.23
N ASN A 254 6.16 2.24 -25.05
CA ASN A 254 6.27 1.82 -26.44
C ASN A 254 7.16 2.76 -27.25
N HIS A 255 7.00 4.07 -27.08
CA HIS A 255 7.82 5.05 -27.77
C HIS A 255 9.29 4.95 -27.39
N LEU A 256 9.62 4.78 -26.11
CA LEU A 256 11.01 4.61 -25.66
C LEU A 256 11.61 3.27 -26.11
N LEU A 257 10.85 2.17 -26.03
CA LEU A 257 11.27 0.85 -26.55
C LEU A 257 11.58 0.90 -28.06
N GLU A 258 10.83 1.66 -28.82
CA GLU A 258 11.09 1.85 -30.25
C GLU A 258 12.41 2.59 -30.50
N ILE A 259 12.78 3.58 -29.66
CA ILE A 259 14.09 4.23 -29.74
C ILE A 259 15.18 3.19 -29.43
N VAL A 260 15.05 2.45 -28.30
CA VAL A 260 16.05 1.43 -27.92
C VAL A 260 16.23 0.37 -29.01
N LYS A 261 15.15 -0.02 -29.69
CA LYS A 261 15.19 -0.98 -30.80
C LYS A 261 15.96 -0.45 -32.00
N ARG A 262 15.81 0.82 -32.32
CA ARG A 262 16.42 1.46 -33.52
C ARG A 262 17.86 1.94 -33.26
N ASP A 263 18.07 2.58 -32.13
CA ASP A 263 19.36 3.13 -31.71
C ASP A 263 19.51 3.04 -30.18
N ARG A 264 20.18 1.98 -29.72
CA ARG A 264 20.41 1.72 -28.28
C ARG A 264 21.23 2.82 -27.61
N LYS A 265 22.12 3.46 -28.37
CA LYS A 265 23.07 4.44 -27.83
C LYS A 265 22.58 5.88 -27.95
N TRP A 266 21.40 6.08 -28.51
CA TRP A 266 20.83 7.40 -28.66
C TRP A 266 20.87 8.17 -27.34
N ASN A 267 21.42 9.38 -27.39
CA ASN A 267 21.55 10.27 -26.23
C ASN A 267 22.15 9.57 -24.99
N ASP A 268 23.24 8.84 -25.17
CA ASP A 268 23.94 8.11 -24.09
C ASP A 268 23.01 7.14 -23.33
N ASP A 269 22.36 6.24 -24.05
CA ASP A 269 21.33 5.31 -23.55
C ASP A 269 20.09 6.02 -22.96
N GLY A 270 19.79 7.25 -23.38
CA GLY A 270 18.77 8.11 -22.80
C GLY A 270 17.39 7.47 -22.75
N ALA A 271 16.96 6.78 -23.82
CA ALA A 271 15.67 6.11 -23.85
C ALA A 271 15.57 4.96 -22.83
N ARG A 272 16.67 4.20 -22.62
CA ARG A 272 16.72 3.16 -21.59
C ARG A 272 16.72 3.76 -20.19
N LYS A 273 17.49 4.80 -19.95
CA LYS A 273 17.50 5.50 -18.66
C LYS A 273 16.10 6.04 -18.30
N GLN A 274 15.41 6.63 -19.28
CA GLN A 274 14.05 7.12 -19.10
C GLN A 274 13.04 6.01 -18.80
N LEU A 275 13.15 4.85 -19.46
CA LEU A 275 12.31 3.68 -19.13
C LEU A 275 12.53 3.22 -17.68
N LEU A 276 13.77 3.19 -17.21
CA LEU A 276 14.06 2.81 -15.82
C LEU A 276 13.47 3.81 -14.83
N GLN A 277 13.52 5.11 -15.14
CA GLN A 277 12.89 6.15 -14.33
C GLN A 277 11.36 6.01 -14.32
N PHE A 278 10.74 5.67 -15.46
CA PHE A 278 9.31 5.35 -15.50
C PHE A 278 8.97 4.15 -14.60
N PHE A 279 9.75 3.07 -14.68
CA PHE A 279 9.54 1.87 -13.86
C PHE A 279 9.70 2.13 -12.36
N GLU A 280 10.56 3.05 -11.98
CA GLU A 280 10.73 3.47 -10.59
C GLU A 280 9.51 4.27 -10.10
N ALA A 281 9.03 5.20 -10.91
CA ALA A 281 7.86 6.01 -10.58
C ALA A 281 6.55 5.21 -10.57
N TRP A 282 6.38 4.24 -11.47
CA TRP A 282 5.16 3.43 -11.57
C TRP A 282 5.08 2.33 -10.53
N GLY A 283 6.25 1.84 -10.06
CA GLY A 283 6.37 0.71 -9.15
C GLY A 283 6.63 -0.63 -9.87
N GLY A 284 7.15 -1.60 -9.08
CA GLY A 284 7.58 -2.90 -9.60
C GLY A 284 6.45 -3.80 -10.08
N ASP A 285 5.29 -3.67 -9.46
CA ASP A 285 4.11 -4.53 -9.68
C ASP A 285 3.11 -3.94 -10.68
N ASP A 286 3.37 -2.74 -11.19
CA ASP A 286 2.55 -2.11 -12.23
C ASP A 286 2.62 -2.90 -13.54
N ASP A 287 1.46 -3.17 -14.16
CA ASP A 287 1.37 -4.00 -15.37
C ASP A 287 2.22 -3.45 -16.54
N ALA A 288 2.22 -2.13 -16.74
CA ALA A 288 3.04 -1.50 -17.77
C ALA A 288 4.54 -1.65 -17.47
N THR A 289 4.93 -1.60 -16.19
CA THR A 289 6.30 -1.88 -15.76
C THR A 289 6.69 -3.32 -16.05
N VAL A 290 5.88 -4.28 -15.64
CA VAL A 290 6.16 -5.73 -15.81
C VAL A 290 6.31 -6.09 -17.28
N GLU A 291 5.37 -5.64 -18.12
CA GLU A 291 5.40 -5.93 -19.56
C GLU A 291 6.60 -5.25 -20.24
N SER A 292 6.81 -3.97 -19.95
CA SER A 292 7.88 -3.20 -20.61
C SER A 292 9.28 -3.66 -20.22
N ARG A 293 9.49 -4.13 -18.97
CA ARG A 293 10.74 -4.76 -18.52
C ARG A 293 11.06 -6.02 -19.30
N LYS A 294 10.07 -6.88 -19.54
CA LYS A 294 10.26 -8.09 -20.36
C LYS A 294 10.70 -7.73 -21.79
N ARG A 295 10.03 -6.76 -22.41
CA ARG A 295 10.34 -6.29 -23.76
C ARG A 295 11.72 -5.64 -23.83
N LEU A 296 12.04 -4.78 -22.86
CA LEU A 296 13.38 -4.15 -22.78
C LEU A 296 14.47 -5.21 -22.66
N SER A 297 14.28 -6.20 -21.78
CA SER A 297 15.22 -7.32 -21.64
C SER A 297 15.43 -8.07 -22.96
N THR A 298 14.35 -8.40 -23.67
CA THR A 298 14.45 -9.03 -24.99
C THR A 298 15.25 -8.18 -25.97
N LEU A 299 15.05 -6.86 -26.02
CA LEU A 299 15.80 -5.97 -26.91
C LEU A 299 17.28 -5.85 -26.55
N LEU A 300 17.65 -6.01 -25.28
CA LEU A 300 19.04 -5.85 -24.83
C LEU A 300 19.86 -7.11 -25.03
N PHE A 301 19.25 -8.30 -24.98
CA PHE A 301 19.92 -9.61 -25.04
C PHE A 301 19.66 -10.39 -26.33
N SER A 302 18.93 -9.82 -27.29
CA SER A 302 18.82 -10.30 -28.66
C SER A 302 19.89 -9.64 -29.55
#